data_4a9112957a88e2f2636e151d95d7ac17
#
_entry.id   4a9112957a88e2f2636e151d95d7ac17
#
_cell.length_a   1.000
_cell.length_b   1.000
_cell.length_c   1.000
_cell.angle_alpha   90.00
_cell.angle_beta   90.00
_cell.angle_gamma   90.00
#
_symmetry.space_group_name_H-M   'P 1'
#
loop_
_entity.id
_entity.type
_entity.pdbx_description
1 polymer ?
#
loop_
_entity_poly.entity_id
_entity_poly.type
_entity_poly.pdbx_seq_one_letter_code
_entity_poly.pdbx_strand_id
1 'polypeptide(L)'
;MPDTLPAIELPTLWCSPQPPPQAADLQALGWPLRIVPELTAPADGPALGLLWCPDRTAVAQLLHSDRAFGLPVVVLAPAPDAAERRAVQARGALAWLPADASAATLAETLLWTHDLAAQLQARDSAAQAKLDERKWTERAKGLLMQARGIDEAAAFALLRNTAMQTQSRLPEVARGVVHTSELAEALERAGAQRMLSQRLVKLQALRQWPRLAPPERREAQALLDASAERVAGNLARLAELLRHELAEELAAVSAAWAQLDAALAHRQPDLARSDRAAQRLLESSEALVARLSERAGQRPVGLLAQVTRLRLLSQRLAKEGLLSQVLPDHDASGLAAGLDEFIQAYDRVRAAPLAGPALQPAFAAVDEAWLLLLRGLRVEQGDAVQRMHQGSERLLQALEVLIQALQGSLQLILG
;
A
#
# COMPACT_ATOMS: atom_id res chain seq x y z
N MET A 1 42.47 -8.50 -35.46
CA MET A 1 42.58 -7.73 -34.21
C MET A 1 42.32 -8.68 -33.06
N PRO A 2 43.22 -8.88 -32.10
CA PRO A 2 42.94 -9.76 -30.96
C PRO A 2 41.92 -9.06 -30.07
N ASP A 3 40.84 -9.77 -29.79
CA ASP A 3 39.82 -9.38 -28.79
C ASP A 3 40.54 -9.18 -27.44
N THR A 4 40.63 -7.94 -26.99
CA THR A 4 41.02 -7.64 -25.62
C THR A 4 39.89 -8.13 -24.73
N LEU A 5 40.12 -9.26 -24.06
CA LEU A 5 39.27 -9.73 -22.94
C LEU A 5 39.04 -8.53 -21.98
N PRO A 6 37.83 -8.28 -21.54
CA PRO A 6 37.57 -7.23 -20.58
C PRO A 6 38.46 -7.47 -19.34
N ALA A 7 39.10 -6.42 -18.86
CA ALA A 7 39.89 -6.49 -17.63
C ALA A 7 38.95 -6.96 -16.51
N ILE A 8 39.26 -8.11 -15.90
CA ILE A 8 38.50 -8.62 -14.75
C ILE A 8 38.74 -7.62 -13.60
N GLU A 9 37.75 -6.86 -13.22
CA GLU A 9 37.80 -6.04 -12.01
C GLU A 9 37.78 -6.99 -10.80
N LEU A 10 38.92 -7.09 -10.12
CA LEU A 10 39.06 -7.90 -8.93
C LEU A 10 38.27 -7.30 -7.76
N PRO A 11 37.49 -8.11 -7.02
CA PRO A 11 36.75 -7.63 -5.85
C PRO A 11 37.74 -7.22 -4.75
N THR A 12 37.28 -6.31 -3.86
CA THR A 12 38.08 -5.93 -2.70
C THR A 12 38.20 -7.13 -1.75
N LEU A 13 39.45 -7.51 -1.43
CA LEU A 13 39.75 -8.61 -0.49
C LEU A 13 39.77 -8.09 0.94
N TRP A 14 38.84 -8.52 1.76
CA TRP A 14 38.75 -8.12 3.17
C TRP A 14 39.46 -9.16 4.04
N CYS A 15 40.58 -8.78 4.62
CA CYS A 15 41.37 -9.65 5.48
C CYS A 15 40.99 -9.45 6.95
N SER A 16 40.80 -10.53 7.69
CA SER A 16 40.46 -10.50 9.12
C SER A 16 41.14 -11.63 9.88
N PRO A 17 41.54 -11.43 11.12
CA PRO A 17 41.69 -10.13 11.83
C PRO A 17 42.94 -9.37 11.40
N GLN A 18 43.82 -10.01 10.66
CA GLN A 18 45.09 -9.45 10.16
C GLN A 18 45.41 -10.02 8.77
N PRO A 19 46.28 -9.32 7.99
CA PRO A 19 46.66 -9.81 6.68
C PRO A 19 47.50 -11.12 6.77
N PRO A 20 47.33 -12.05 5.80
CA PRO A 20 48.15 -13.24 5.73
C PRO A 20 49.58 -12.88 5.28
N PRO A 21 50.56 -13.79 5.46
CA PRO A 21 51.92 -13.59 4.97
C PRO A 21 52.02 -13.30 3.47
N GLN A 22 51.08 -13.83 2.68
CA GLN A 22 50.98 -13.65 1.22
C GLN A 22 50.36 -12.31 0.79
N ALA A 23 50.05 -11.40 1.70
CA ALA A 23 49.35 -10.15 1.41
C ALA A 23 50.11 -9.26 0.41
N ALA A 24 51.44 -9.15 0.55
CA ALA A 24 52.26 -8.35 -0.37
C ALA A 24 52.25 -8.90 -1.80
N ASP A 25 52.32 -10.24 -1.93
CA ASP A 25 52.30 -10.91 -3.23
C ASP A 25 50.92 -10.84 -3.88
N LEU A 26 49.83 -10.92 -3.10
CA LEU A 26 48.47 -10.71 -3.60
C LEU A 26 48.26 -9.27 -4.12
N GLN A 27 48.81 -8.28 -3.42
CA GLN A 27 48.77 -6.88 -3.90
C GLN A 27 49.57 -6.72 -5.20
N ALA A 28 50.73 -7.37 -5.32
CA ALA A 28 51.50 -7.38 -6.55
C ALA A 28 50.78 -8.06 -7.73
N LEU A 29 49.85 -9.02 -7.43
CA LEU A 29 48.94 -9.64 -8.39
C LEU A 29 47.67 -8.80 -8.67
N GLY A 30 47.57 -7.56 -8.12
CA GLY A 30 46.46 -6.63 -8.39
C GLY A 30 45.26 -6.73 -7.45
N TRP A 31 45.34 -7.54 -6.39
CA TRP A 31 44.23 -7.63 -5.44
C TRP A 31 44.20 -6.41 -4.52
N PRO A 32 43.08 -5.63 -4.49
CA PRO A 32 42.90 -4.55 -3.51
C PRO A 32 42.60 -5.18 -2.13
N LEU A 33 43.49 -4.94 -1.14
CA LEU A 33 43.32 -5.48 0.21
C LEU A 33 42.83 -4.42 1.19
N ARG A 34 41.90 -4.84 2.06
CA ARG A 34 41.42 -4.07 3.19
C ARG A 34 41.40 -4.91 4.46
N ILE A 35 42.01 -4.41 5.53
CA ILE A 35 41.98 -5.09 6.83
C ILE A 35 40.74 -4.65 7.58
N VAL A 36 39.98 -5.62 8.07
CA VAL A 36 38.74 -5.38 8.79
C VAL A 36 38.69 -6.24 10.07
N PRO A 37 38.08 -5.72 11.16
CA PRO A 37 38.00 -6.50 12.41
C PRO A 37 37.07 -7.71 12.26
N GLU A 38 36.02 -7.59 11.47
CA GLU A 38 35.03 -8.64 11.22
C GLU A 38 34.62 -8.67 9.74
N LEU A 39 34.31 -9.86 9.22
CA LEU A 39 33.82 -10.06 7.86
C LEU A 39 32.28 -9.92 7.85
N THR A 40 31.81 -8.70 7.70
CA THR A 40 30.39 -8.35 7.59
C THR A 40 30.04 -8.01 6.14
N ALA A 41 28.73 -7.98 5.81
CA ALA A 41 28.32 -7.57 4.47
C ALA A 41 28.82 -6.16 4.15
N PRO A 42 29.49 -5.95 3.01
CA PRO A 42 29.98 -4.61 2.61
C PRO A 42 28.79 -3.69 2.29
N ALA A 43 28.94 -2.41 2.60
CA ALA A 43 28.00 -1.38 2.18
C ALA A 43 28.17 -1.03 0.69
N ASP A 44 29.40 -1.17 0.17
CA ASP A 44 29.79 -0.72 -1.16
C ASP A 44 30.45 -1.87 -1.96
N GLY A 45 29.77 -2.33 -3.00
CA GLY A 45 30.32 -3.21 -4.03
C GLY A 45 30.64 -4.65 -3.61
N PRO A 46 31.12 -5.49 -4.55
CA PRO A 46 31.48 -6.87 -4.29
C PRO A 46 32.76 -6.97 -3.47
N ALA A 47 32.71 -7.76 -2.40
CA ALA A 47 33.86 -8.05 -1.57
C ALA A 47 33.98 -9.56 -1.33
N LEU A 48 35.21 -10.01 -1.13
CA LEU A 48 35.57 -11.37 -0.78
C LEU A 48 36.34 -11.40 0.55
N GLY A 49 35.96 -12.27 1.45
CA GLY A 49 36.61 -12.39 2.75
C GLY A 49 37.80 -13.37 2.70
N LEU A 50 38.88 -12.99 3.35
CA LEU A 50 40.01 -13.85 3.62
C LEU A 50 40.26 -13.91 5.13
N LEU A 51 40.01 -15.06 5.72
CA LEU A 51 40.30 -15.35 7.11
C LEU A 51 41.65 -16.06 7.22
N TRP A 52 42.61 -15.44 7.90
CA TRP A 52 43.85 -16.08 8.18
C TRP A 52 43.96 -16.52 9.63
N CYS A 53 44.14 -17.84 9.82
CA CYS A 53 44.35 -18.47 11.11
C CYS A 53 45.75 -19.13 11.12
N PRO A 54 46.75 -18.51 11.80
CA PRO A 54 48.11 -18.99 11.75
C PRO A 54 48.31 -20.34 12.42
N ASP A 55 47.49 -20.69 13.38
CA ASP A 55 47.64 -21.89 14.19
C ASP A 55 46.29 -22.50 14.60
N ARG A 56 46.32 -23.62 15.31
CA ARG A 56 45.12 -24.32 15.80
C ARG A 56 44.34 -23.53 16.85
N THR A 57 44.98 -22.63 17.59
CA THR A 57 44.34 -21.78 18.59
C THR A 57 43.45 -20.78 17.89
N ALA A 58 43.91 -20.16 16.81
CA ALA A 58 43.12 -19.25 15.98
C ALA A 58 41.92 -19.95 15.32
N VAL A 59 42.10 -21.22 14.86
CA VAL A 59 40.99 -22.03 14.35
C VAL A 59 39.96 -22.33 15.44
N ALA A 60 40.38 -22.66 16.64
CA ALA A 60 39.48 -22.90 17.77
C ALA A 60 38.68 -21.63 18.13
N GLN A 61 39.33 -20.47 18.14
CA GLN A 61 38.66 -19.18 18.36
C GLN A 61 37.61 -18.89 17.27
N LEU A 62 37.97 -19.16 16.01
CA LEU A 62 37.04 -19.04 14.90
C LEU A 62 35.80 -19.93 15.10
N LEU A 63 35.95 -21.14 15.57
CA LEU A 63 34.86 -22.09 15.78
C LEU A 63 33.99 -21.79 17.00
N HIS A 64 34.46 -20.99 17.97
CA HIS A 64 33.64 -20.55 19.11
C HIS A 64 32.60 -19.50 18.74
N SER A 65 32.65 -18.89 17.57
CA SER A 65 31.67 -17.94 17.09
C SER A 65 30.65 -18.63 16.19
N ASP A 66 29.39 -18.55 16.53
CA ASP A 66 28.25 -19.03 15.71
C ASP A 66 27.80 -18.05 14.62
N ARG A 67 28.45 -16.91 14.52
CA ARG A 67 28.04 -15.83 13.59
C ARG A 67 28.39 -16.23 12.15
N ALA A 68 27.37 -16.11 11.26
CA ALA A 68 27.58 -16.30 9.83
C ALA A 68 28.45 -15.17 9.24
N PHE A 69 29.25 -15.48 8.24
CA PHE A 69 29.98 -14.48 7.47
C PHE A 69 29.01 -13.70 6.58
N GLY A 70 29.14 -12.39 6.54
CA GLY A 70 28.29 -11.51 5.71
C GLY A 70 28.68 -11.48 4.23
N LEU A 71 29.72 -12.19 3.83
CA LEU A 71 30.29 -12.24 2.48
C LEU A 71 30.91 -13.63 2.22
N PRO A 72 31.18 -14.00 0.96
CA PRO A 72 31.90 -15.22 0.62
C PRO A 72 33.31 -15.21 1.21
N VAL A 73 33.74 -16.32 1.84
CA VAL A 73 35.00 -16.37 2.59
C VAL A 73 35.87 -17.53 2.12
N VAL A 74 37.15 -17.24 1.97
CA VAL A 74 38.26 -18.23 1.90
C VAL A 74 38.97 -18.27 3.25
N VAL A 75 39.16 -19.46 3.80
CA VAL A 75 39.91 -19.66 5.05
C VAL A 75 41.30 -20.15 4.73
N LEU A 76 42.31 -19.46 5.24
CA LEU A 76 43.72 -19.84 5.16
C LEU A 76 44.18 -20.28 6.55
N ALA A 77 44.32 -21.57 6.77
CA ALA A 77 44.58 -22.16 8.10
C ALA A 77 45.18 -23.55 8.03
N PRO A 78 45.72 -24.10 9.16
CA PRO A 78 46.13 -25.49 9.24
C PRO A 78 45.03 -26.46 8.82
N ALA A 79 45.41 -27.62 8.24
CA ALA A 79 44.46 -28.60 7.69
C ALA A 79 43.30 -28.90 8.68
N PRO A 80 42.04 -28.76 8.28
CA PRO A 80 40.89 -28.99 9.15
C PRO A 80 40.57 -30.47 9.28
N ASP A 81 39.95 -30.84 10.40
CA ASP A 81 39.21 -32.08 10.45
C ASP A 81 37.84 -31.96 9.77
N ALA A 82 37.08 -33.06 9.70
CA ALA A 82 35.77 -33.06 9.02
C ALA A 82 34.68 -32.27 9.77
N ALA A 83 34.80 -32.12 11.09
CA ALA A 83 33.85 -31.36 11.90
C ALA A 83 34.12 -29.85 11.78
N GLU A 84 35.37 -29.44 11.89
CA GLU A 84 35.85 -28.08 11.69
C GLU A 84 35.43 -27.54 10.30
N ARG A 85 35.67 -28.32 9.26
CA ARG A 85 35.29 -27.97 7.88
C ARG A 85 33.81 -27.73 7.77
N ARG A 86 32.96 -28.62 8.27
CA ARG A 86 31.50 -28.46 8.23
C ARG A 86 31.03 -27.26 9.02
N ALA A 87 31.60 -26.99 10.20
CA ALA A 87 31.24 -25.85 11.02
C ALA A 87 31.55 -24.52 10.33
N VAL A 88 32.69 -24.40 9.67
CA VAL A 88 33.07 -23.17 8.97
C VAL A 88 32.30 -23.00 7.66
N GLN A 89 32.03 -24.10 6.94
CA GLN A 89 31.15 -24.07 5.75
C GLN A 89 29.73 -23.66 6.08
N ALA A 90 29.18 -24.13 7.19
CA ALA A 90 27.83 -23.72 7.65
C ALA A 90 27.73 -22.22 7.92
N ARG A 91 28.83 -21.54 8.17
CA ARG A 91 28.91 -20.07 8.37
C ARG A 91 29.13 -19.29 7.07
N GLY A 92 29.31 -19.97 5.93
CA GLY A 92 29.44 -19.33 4.62
C GLY A 92 30.86 -19.33 4.04
N ALA A 93 31.83 -20.09 4.62
CA ALA A 93 33.13 -20.27 3.96
C ALA A 93 32.96 -21.18 2.74
N LEU A 94 33.52 -20.76 1.62
CA LEU A 94 33.45 -21.48 0.34
C LEU A 94 34.72 -22.29 0.03
N ALA A 95 35.86 -21.89 0.59
CA ALA A 95 37.12 -22.60 0.42
C ALA A 95 37.96 -22.60 1.69
N TRP A 96 38.83 -23.62 1.82
CA TRP A 96 39.82 -23.74 2.87
C TRP A 96 41.16 -24.16 2.25
N LEU A 97 42.18 -23.34 2.49
CA LEU A 97 43.53 -23.57 2.03
C LEU A 97 44.50 -23.77 3.21
N PRO A 98 45.58 -24.53 3.03
CA PRO A 98 46.67 -24.60 4.01
C PRO A 98 47.28 -23.20 4.28
N ALA A 99 47.73 -22.98 5.52
CA ALA A 99 48.30 -21.70 5.94
C ALA A 99 49.53 -21.29 5.14
N ASP A 100 50.27 -22.28 4.59
CA ASP A 100 51.48 -22.15 3.78
C ASP A 100 51.21 -22.17 2.26
N ALA A 101 49.95 -22.08 1.83
CA ALA A 101 49.60 -22.02 0.42
C ALA A 101 50.31 -20.86 -0.30
N SER A 102 50.76 -21.11 -1.53
CA SER A 102 51.42 -20.06 -2.32
C SER A 102 50.44 -18.95 -2.68
N ALA A 103 50.93 -17.72 -2.89
CA ALA A 103 50.14 -16.59 -3.32
C ALA A 103 49.40 -16.85 -4.64
N ALA A 104 50.01 -17.60 -5.57
CA ALA A 104 49.36 -18.01 -6.83
C ALA A 104 48.18 -18.93 -6.58
N THR A 105 48.33 -19.98 -5.76
CA THR A 105 47.23 -20.88 -5.40
C THR A 105 46.12 -20.18 -4.68
N LEU A 106 46.45 -19.22 -3.81
CA LEU A 106 45.47 -18.42 -3.08
C LEU A 106 44.71 -17.47 -4.05
N ALA A 107 45.41 -16.82 -4.98
CA ALA A 107 44.81 -15.97 -5.99
C ALA A 107 43.84 -16.74 -6.90
N GLU A 108 44.21 -17.93 -7.38
CA GLU A 108 43.34 -18.80 -8.16
C GLU A 108 42.09 -19.25 -7.37
N THR A 109 42.27 -19.60 -6.09
CA THR A 109 41.15 -19.98 -5.22
C THR A 109 40.23 -18.82 -4.95
N LEU A 110 40.75 -17.61 -4.77
CA LEU A 110 39.97 -16.41 -4.58
C LEU A 110 39.11 -16.08 -5.82
N LEU A 111 39.71 -16.17 -7.03
CA LEU A 111 38.96 -16.01 -8.28
C LEU A 111 37.86 -17.04 -8.42
N TRP A 112 38.16 -18.31 -8.23
CA TRP A 112 37.17 -19.39 -8.28
C TRP A 112 36.04 -19.19 -7.25
N THR A 113 36.39 -18.77 -6.03
CA THR A 113 35.44 -18.52 -4.95
C THR A 113 34.53 -17.34 -5.29
N HIS A 114 35.06 -16.30 -5.91
CA HIS A 114 34.31 -15.15 -6.39
C HIS A 114 33.25 -15.57 -7.44
N ASP A 115 33.68 -16.33 -8.45
CA ASP A 115 32.82 -16.83 -9.52
C ASP A 115 31.74 -17.77 -8.98
N LEU A 116 32.11 -18.67 -8.07
CA LEU A 116 31.17 -19.57 -7.40
C LEU A 116 30.12 -18.78 -6.59
N ALA A 117 30.55 -17.78 -5.82
CA ALA A 117 29.67 -16.96 -5.04
C ALA A 117 28.67 -16.18 -5.96
N ALA A 118 29.16 -15.60 -7.05
CA ALA A 118 28.32 -14.94 -8.05
C ALA A 118 27.27 -15.88 -8.66
N GLN A 119 27.67 -17.13 -9.00
CA GLN A 119 26.76 -18.14 -9.51
C GLN A 119 25.70 -18.56 -8.47
N LEU A 120 26.08 -18.75 -7.21
CA LEU A 120 25.14 -19.08 -6.13
C LEU A 120 24.13 -17.94 -5.92
N GLN A 121 24.59 -16.69 -5.84
CA GLN A 121 23.73 -15.52 -5.74
C GLN A 121 22.78 -15.40 -6.93
N ALA A 122 23.26 -15.62 -8.15
CA ALA A 122 22.41 -15.59 -9.34
C ALA A 122 21.32 -16.66 -9.31
N ARG A 123 21.66 -17.89 -8.84
CA ARG A 123 20.70 -18.99 -8.66
C ARG A 123 19.64 -18.65 -7.59
N ASP A 124 20.06 -18.14 -6.45
CA ASP A 124 19.17 -17.78 -5.35
C ASP A 124 18.24 -16.63 -5.78
N SER A 125 18.78 -15.62 -6.46
CA SER A 125 18.00 -14.51 -7.01
C SER A 125 16.98 -14.99 -8.05
N ALA A 126 17.38 -15.91 -8.93
CA ALA A 126 16.46 -16.49 -9.92
C ALA A 126 15.37 -17.37 -9.28
N ALA A 127 15.72 -18.14 -8.23
CA ALA A 127 14.74 -18.91 -7.48
C ALA A 127 13.74 -18.01 -6.76
N GLN A 128 14.23 -16.95 -6.11
CA GLN A 128 13.38 -15.95 -5.43
C GLN A 128 12.47 -15.24 -6.43
N ALA A 129 12.99 -14.83 -7.60
CA ALA A 129 12.19 -14.21 -8.66
C ALA A 129 11.06 -15.12 -9.13
N LYS A 130 11.30 -16.42 -9.31
CA LYS A 130 10.26 -17.40 -9.67
C LYS A 130 9.19 -17.56 -8.57
N LEU A 131 9.61 -17.56 -7.31
CA LEU A 131 8.65 -17.61 -6.19
C LEU A 131 7.78 -16.36 -6.16
N ASP A 132 8.36 -15.19 -6.39
CA ASP A 132 7.62 -13.94 -6.42
C ASP A 132 6.69 -13.86 -7.65
N GLU A 133 7.11 -14.31 -8.81
CA GLU A 133 6.26 -14.46 -10.00
C GLU A 133 5.03 -15.34 -9.73
N ARG A 134 5.24 -16.47 -9.02
CA ARG A 134 4.14 -17.35 -8.61
C ARG A 134 3.20 -16.66 -7.63
N LYS A 135 3.71 -15.97 -6.61
CA LYS A 135 2.89 -15.21 -5.64
C LYS A 135 2.01 -14.17 -6.35
N TRP A 136 2.56 -13.42 -7.31
CA TRP A 136 1.79 -12.45 -8.07
C TRP A 136 0.68 -13.10 -8.89
N THR A 137 0.96 -14.23 -9.54
CA THR A 137 -0.03 -14.97 -10.33
C THR A 137 -1.16 -15.51 -9.45
N GLU A 138 -0.84 -16.13 -8.31
CA GLU A 138 -1.85 -16.61 -7.36
C GLU A 138 -2.72 -15.47 -6.81
N ARG A 139 -2.09 -14.34 -6.47
CA ARG A 139 -2.83 -13.17 -5.99
C ARG A 139 -3.76 -12.58 -7.05
N ALA A 140 -3.30 -12.46 -8.29
CA ALA A 140 -4.12 -12.00 -9.40
C ALA A 140 -5.30 -12.93 -9.69
N LYS A 141 -5.10 -14.26 -9.64
CA LYS A 141 -6.21 -15.25 -9.74
C LYS A 141 -7.25 -15.01 -8.65
N GLY A 142 -6.83 -14.90 -7.39
CA GLY A 142 -7.74 -14.64 -6.27
C GLY A 142 -8.58 -13.37 -6.46
N LEU A 143 -7.96 -12.28 -6.91
CA LEU A 143 -8.66 -11.02 -7.20
C LEU A 143 -9.68 -11.18 -8.34
N LEU A 144 -9.32 -11.87 -9.42
CA LEU A 144 -10.22 -12.10 -10.55
C LEU A 144 -11.39 -13.03 -10.16
N MET A 145 -11.14 -14.09 -9.39
CA MET A 145 -12.18 -14.97 -8.86
C MET A 145 -13.18 -14.19 -8.02
N GLN A 146 -12.71 -13.34 -7.11
CA GLN A 146 -13.55 -12.51 -6.26
C GLN A 146 -14.33 -11.46 -7.06
N ALA A 147 -13.65 -10.76 -7.99
CA ALA A 147 -14.24 -9.66 -8.74
C ALA A 147 -15.27 -10.14 -9.78
N ARG A 148 -15.06 -11.31 -10.40
CA ARG A 148 -15.90 -11.82 -11.51
C ARG A 148 -16.76 -13.02 -11.15
N GLY A 149 -16.64 -13.57 -9.94
CA GLY A 149 -17.37 -14.77 -9.55
C GLY A 149 -17.01 -16.01 -10.36
N ILE A 150 -15.78 -16.06 -10.92
CA ILE A 150 -15.29 -17.16 -11.74
C ILE A 150 -14.42 -18.13 -10.94
N ASP A 151 -14.24 -19.33 -11.45
CA ASP A 151 -13.36 -20.33 -10.85
C ASP A 151 -11.87 -20.07 -11.14
N GLU A 152 -11.00 -20.82 -10.51
CA GLU A 152 -9.55 -20.68 -10.66
C GLU A 152 -9.07 -20.95 -12.08
N ALA A 153 -9.67 -21.93 -12.76
CA ALA A 153 -9.29 -22.29 -14.12
C ALA A 153 -9.63 -21.15 -15.10
N ALA A 154 -10.81 -20.56 -14.96
CA ALA A 154 -11.23 -19.41 -15.78
C ALA A 154 -10.39 -18.16 -15.48
N ALA A 155 -10.05 -17.89 -14.20
CA ALA A 155 -9.19 -16.79 -13.83
C ALA A 155 -7.78 -16.94 -14.42
N PHE A 156 -7.20 -18.14 -14.36
CA PHE A 156 -5.90 -18.41 -14.97
C PHE A 156 -5.95 -18.30 -16.51
N ALA A 157 -6.99 -18.84 -17.14
CA ALA A 157 -7.18 -18.73 -18.59
C ALA A 157 -7.28 -17.26 -19.04
N LEU A 158 -7.96 -16.42 -18.27
CA LEU A 158 -8.07 -14.99 -18.53
C LEU A 158 -6.70 -14.30 -18.49
N LEU A 159 -5.91 -14.53 -17.42
CA LEU A 159 -4.56 -13.98 -17.31
C LEU A 159 -3.67 -14.41 -18.48
N ARG A 160 -3.72 -15.70 -18.86
CA ARG A 160 -2.94 -16.26 -19.96
C ARG A 160 -3.36 -15.66 -21.30
N ASN A 161 -4.65 -15.55 -21.56
CA ASN A 161 -5.16 -14.97 -22.81
C ASN A 161 -4.77 -13.48 -22.92
N THR A 162 -4.88 -12.72 -21.83
CA THR A 162 -4.42 -11.32 -21.79
C THR A 162 -2.92 -11.23 -22.05
N ALA A 163 -2.10 -12.10 -21.46
CA ALA A 163 -0.66 -12.14 -21.69
C ALA A 163 -0.33 -12.42 -23.17
N MET A 164 -1.05 -13.35 -23.81
CA MET A 164 -0.89 -13.64 -25.24
C MET A 164 -1.32 -12.46 -26.11
N GLN A 165 -2.45 -11.82 -25.82
CA GLN A 165 -2.95 -10.67 -26.58
C GLN A 165 -2.05 -9.44 -26.47
N THR A 166 -1.49 -9.19 -25.30
CA THR A 166 -0.59 -8.05 -25.04
C THR A 166 0.88 -8.34 -25.33
N GLN A 167 1.21 -9.58 -25.75
CA GLN A 167 2.59 -10.05 -25.95
C GLN A 167 3.48 -9.82 -24.74
N SER A 168 2.88 -9.89 -23.54
CA SER A 168 3.54 -9.69 -22.25
C SER A 168 3.74 -11.02 -21.52
N ARG A 169 4.64 -11.06 -20.55
CA ARG A 169 4.80 -12.24 -19.72
C ARG A 169 3.65 -12.35 -18.70
N LEU A 170 3.21 -13.57 -18.41
CA LEU A 170 2.13 -13.83 -17.46
C LEU A 170 2.32 -13.13 -16.09
N PRO A 171 3.53 -13.15 -15.47
CA PRO A 171 3.76 -12.45 -14.22
C PRO A 171 3.61 -10.92 -14.33
N GLU A 172 3.91 -10.33 -15.47
CA GLU A 172 3.75 -8.89 -15.71
C GLU A 172 2.27 -8.51 -15.75
N VAL A 173 1.46 -9.29 -16.47
CA VAL A 173 0.00 -9.12 -16.48
C VAL A 173 -0.58 -9.30 -15.08
N ALA A 174 -0.13 -10.33 -14.35
CA ALA A 174 -0.57 -10.57 -12.98
C ALA A 174 -0.25 -9.40 -12.05
N ARG A 175 0.97 -8.83 -12.12
CA ARG A 175 1.35 -7.62 -11.37
C ARG A 175 0.47 -6.43 -11.74
N GLY A 176 0.20 -6.25 -13.03
CA GLY A 176 -0.69 -5.20 -13.53
C GLY A 176 -2.09 -5.30 -12.96
N VAL A 177 -2.68 -6.51 -12.92
CA VAL A 177 -4.00 -6.76 -12.32
C VAL A 177 -4.00 -6.42 -10.82
N VAL A 178 -2.99 -6.90 -10.08
CA VAL A 178 -2.88 -6.62 -8.64
C VAL A 178 -2.73 -5.12 -8.37
N HIS A 179 -1.82 -4.45 -9.08
CA HIS A 179 -1.58 -3.02 -8.91
C HIS A 179 -2.82 -2.18 -9.23
N THR A 180 -3.53 -2.51 -10.32
CA THR A 180 -4.78 -1.82 -10.68
C THR A 180 -5.85 -2.01 -9.61
N SER A 181 -5.97 -3.21 -9.04
CA SER A 181 -6.93 -3.50 -7.97
C SER A 181 -6.57 -2.75 -6.68
N GLU A 182 -5.29 -2.72 -6.29
CA GLU A 182 -4.80 -1.98 -5.12
C GLU A 182 -5.05 -0.48 -5.26
N LEU A 183 -4.81 0.08 -6.45
CA LEU A 183 -5.07 1.48 -6.74
C LEU A 183 -6.56 1.83 -6.70
N ALA A 184 -7.42 0.95 -7.23
CA ALA A 184 -8.87 1.11 -7.16
C ALA A 184 -9.37 1.07 -5.71
N GLU A 185 -8.87 0.14 -4.89
CA GLU A 185 -9.17 0.08 -3.45
C GLU A 185 -8.71 1.34 -2.72
N ALA A 186 -7.51 1.84 -3.01
CA ALA A 186 -6.98 3.06 -2.41
C ALA A 186 -7.84 4.29 -2.76
N LEU A 187 -8.26 4.42 -4.02
CA LEU A 187 -9.18 5.48 -4.47
C LEU A 187 -10.54 5.43 -3.77
N GLU A 188 -11.11 4.24 -3.61
CA GLU A 188 -12.38 4.05 -2.90
C GLU A 188 -12.26 4.48 -1.44
N ARG A 189 -11.22 4.01 -0.74
CA ARG A 189 -10.97 4.32 0.67
C ARG A 189 -10.68 5.80 0.91
N ALA A 190 -9.83 6.40 0.08
CA ALA A 190 -9.56 7.84 0.14
C ALA A 190 -10.82 8.65 -0.18
N GLY A 191 -11.62 8.21 -1.15
CA GLY A 191 -12.93 8.79 -1.46
C GLY A 191 -13.92 8.70 -0.29
N ALA A 192 -13.93 7.56 0.42
CA ALA A 192 -14.76 7.38 1.60
C ALA A 192 -14.40 8.33 2.76
N GLN A 193 -13.12 8.69 2.92
CA GLN A 193 -12.69 9.65 3.94
C GLN A 193 -13.36 11.02 3.77
N ARG A 194 -13.52 11.48 2.53
CA ARG A 194 -14.22 12.74 2.22
C ARG A 194 -15.66 12.73 2.72
N MET A 195 -16.38 11.65 2.48
CA MET A 195 -17.77 11.48 2.94
C MET A 195 -17.84 11.35 4.46
N LEU A 196 -16.94 10.55 5.06
CA LEU A 196 -16.90 10.29 6.50
C LEU A 196 -16.59 11.58 7.28
N SER A 197 -15.73 12.48 6.77
CA SER A 197 -15.45 13.77 7.40
C SER A 197 -16.74 14.57 7.62
N GLN A 198 -17.61 14.64 6.64
CA GLN A 198 -18.88 15.37 6.73
C GLN A 198 -19.92 14.63 7.59
N ARG A 199 -19.96 13.29 7.47
CA ARG A 199 -20.88 12.46 8.24
C ARG A 199 -20.64 12.54 9.76
N LEU A 200 -19.37 12.55 10.18
CA LEU A 200 -19.01 12.65 11.60
C LEU A 200 -19.55 13.93 12.24
N VAL A 201 -19.38 15.08 11.60
CA VAL A 201 -19.92 16.35 12.11
C VAL A 201 -21.45 16.38 12.05
N LYS A 202 -22.05 15.84 10.99
CA LYS A 202 -23.51 15.67 10.91
C LYS A 202 -24.06 14.88 12.10
N LEU A 203 -23.46 13.73 12.42
CA LEU A 203 -23.90 12.88 13.52
C LEU A 203 -23.67 13.54 14.88
N GLN A 204 -22.55 14.28 15.04
CA GLN A 204 -22.30 15.06 16.24
C GLN A 204 -23.34 16.19 16.43
N ALA A 205 -23.69 16.92 15.35
CA ALA A 205 -24.72 17.95 15.38
C ALA A 205 -26.10 17.35 15.73
N LEU A 206 -26.44 16.21 15.10
CA LEU A 206 -27.67 15.49 15.42
C LEU A 206 -27.74 15.10 16.89
N ARG A 207 -26.68 14.54 17.45
CA ARG A 207 -26.63 14.13 18.88
C ARG A 207 -26.81 15.30 19.83
N GLN A 208 -26.39 16.51 19.44
CA GLN A 208 -26.56 17.73 20.24
C GLN A 208 -27.93 18.37 20.07
N TRP A 209 -28.77 17.89 19.15
CA TRP A 209 -30.10 18.44 18.97
C TRP A 209 -30.96 18.29 20.23
N PRO A 210 -31.47 19.40 20.83
CA PRO A 210 -32.16 19.37 22.13
C PRO A 210 -33.40 18.48 22.15
N ARG A 211 -34.11 18.38 21.01
CA ARG A 211 -35.36 17.62 20.89
C ARG A 211 -35.19 16.17 20.46
N LEU A 212 -33.92 15.70 20.30
CA LEU A 212 -33.67 14.32 19.93
C LEU A 212 -34.04 13.36 21.06
N ALA A 213 -34.84 12.36 20.78
CA ALA A 213 -35.23 11.34 21.76
C ALA A 213 -34.02 10.50 22.24
N PRO A 214 -34.01 10.01 23.50
CA PRO A 214 -32.90 9.24 24.04
C PRO A 214 -32.49 8.00 23.22
N PRO A 215 -33.40 7.21 22.60
CA PRO A 215 -33.00 6.10 21.75
C PRO A 215 -32.30 6.56 20.46
N GLU A 216 -32.82 7.61 19.80
CA GLU A 216 -32.22 8.17 18.59
C GLU A 216 -30.84 8.78 18.88
N ARG A 217 -30.64 9.38 20.06
CA ARG A 217 -29.33 9.89 20.50
C ARG A 217 -28.31 8.78 20.66
N ARG A 218 -28.73 7.62 21.19
CA ARG A 218 -27.88 6.43 21.28
C ARG A 218 -27.52 5.87 19.92
N GLU A 219 -28.49 5.84 19.01
CA GLU A 219 -28.26 5.41 17.61
C GLU A 219 -27.29 6.35 16.90
N ALA A 220 -27.47 7.67 17.02
CA ALA A 220 -26.56 8.65 16.46
C ALA A 220 -25.13 8.51 17.03
N GLN A 221 -25.00 8.19 18.32
CA GLN A 221 -23.69 7.90 18.94
C GLN A 221 -23.08 6.62 18.33
N ALA A 222 -23.81 5.55 18.24
CA ALA A 222 -23.32 4.30 17.65
C ALA A 222 -22.86 4.47 16.19
N LEU A 223 -23.61 5.26 15.41
CA LEU A 223 -23.23 5.59 14.03
C LEU A 223 -21.99 6.49 13.96
N LEU A 224 -21.82 7.40 14.92
CA LEU A 224 -20.62 8.25 15.05
C LEU A 224 -19.40 7.37 15.32
N ASP A 225 -19.48 6.48 16.32
CA ASP A 225 -18.39 5.61 16.73
C ASP A 225 -17.99 4.67 15.57
N ALA A 226 -18.95 4.02 14.92
CA ALA A 226 -18.72 3.17 13.76
C ALA A 226 -18.10 3.94 12.57
N SER A 227 -18.47 5.23 12.39
CA SER A 227 -17.89 6.08 11.36
C SER A 227 -16.45 6.45 11.67
N ALA A 228 -16.11 6.71 12.94
CA ALA A 228 -14.76 6.99 13.41
C ALA A 228 -13.84 5.76 13.24
N GLU A 229 -14.33 4.57 13.64
CA GLU A 229 -13.62 3.30 13.43
C GLU A 229 -13.35 3.05 11.92
N ARG A 230 -14.33 3.37 11.07
CA ARG A 230 -14.17 3.23 9.61
C ARG A 230 -13.12 4.19 9.05
N VAL A 231 -13.00 5.42 9.58
CA VAL A 231 -11.90 6.35 9.20
C VAL A 231 -10.56 5.74 9.57
N ALA A 232 -10.39 5.28 10.80
CA ALA A 232 -9.14 4.69 11.28
C ALA A 232 -8.76 3.42 10.48
N GLY A 233 -9.72 2.53 10.25
CA GLY A 233 -9.51 1.33 9.44
C GLY A 233 -9.14 1.63 7.98
N ASN A 234 -9.76 2.65 7.38
CA ASN A 234 -9.38 3.09 6.03
C ASN A 234 -7.96 3.65 5.98
N LEU A 235 -7.53 4.43 6.99
CA LEU A 235 -6.17 4.98 7.05
C LEU A 235 -5.12 3.87 7.22
N ALA A 236 -5.37 2.90 8.10
CA ALA A 236 -4.49 1.76 8.27
C ALA A 236 -4.33 0.97 6.96
N ARG A 237 -5.44 0.73 6.26
CA ARG A 237 -5.41 0.02 4.98
C ARG A 237 -4.77 0.83 3.86
N LEU A 238 -4.97 2.14 3.80
CA LEU A 238 -4.26 3.03 2.86
C LEU A 238 -2.75 2.99 3.08
N ALA A 239 -2.29 2.96 4.33
CA ALA A 239 -0.87 2.83 4.65
C ALA A 239 -0.26 1.51 4.12
N GLU A 240 -1.00 0.41 4.22
CA GLU A 240 -0.59 -0.88 3.64
C GLU A 240 -0.56 -0.87 2.11
N LEU A 241 -1.58 -0.28 1.47
CA LEU A 241 -1.71 -0.25 0.00
C LEU A 241 -0.68 0.65 -0.65
N LEU A 242 -0.46 1.83 -0.07
CA LEU A 242 0.44 2.86 -0.63
C LEU A 242 1.89 2.64 -0.21
N ARG A 243 2.13 1.89 0.87
CA ARG A 243 3.46 1.61 1.44
C ARG A 243 4.23 2.92 1.68
N HIS A 244 5.24 3.21 0.85
CA HIS A 244 6.03 4.45 0.92
C HIS A 244 5.60 5.49 -0.13
N GLU A 245 4.65 5.11 -0.99
CA GLU A 245 4.14 6.01 -2.01
C GLU A 245 3.13 6.97 -1.40
N LEU A 246 3.17 8.24 -1.82
CA LEU A 246 2.27 9.29 -1.31
C LEU A 246 2.31 9.42 0.24
N ALA A 247 3.48 9.22 0.84
CA ALA A 247 3.65 9.24 2.29
C ALA A 247 3.29 10.60 2.89
N GLU A 248 3.59 11.70 2.20
CA GLU A 248 3.28 13.05 2.64
C GLU A 248 1.78 13.31 2.64
N GLU A 249 1.09 12.95 1.55
CA GLU A 249 -0.36 13.11 1.44
C GLU A 249 -1.09 12.24 2.47
N LEU A 250 -0.64 11.01 2.69
CA LEU A 250 -1.22 10.12 3.70
C LEU A 250 -0.98 10.65 5.13
N ALA A 251 0.20 11.20 5.40
CA ALA A 251 0.51 11.83 6.68
C ALA A 251 -0.39 13.06 6.92
N ALA A 252 -0.65 13.87 5.90
CA ALA A 252 -1.56 15.00 6.00
C ALA A 252 -3.00 14.57 6.33
N VAL A 253 -3.52 13.51 5.69
CA VAL A 253 -4.84 12.94 6.01
C VAL A 253 -4.87 12.41 7.43
N SER A 254 -3.82 11.72 7.87
CA SER A 254 -3.71 11.15 9.22
C SER A 254 -3.67 12.24 10.30
N ALA A 255 -2.93 13.32 10.06
CA ALA A 255 -2.86 14.46 10.96
C ALA A 255 -4.20 15.22 11.04
N ALA A 256 -4.89 15.38 9.92
CA ALA A 256 -6.22 15.99 9.89
C ALA A 256 -7.27 15.13 10.62
N TRP A 257 -7.18 13.80 10.47
CA TRP A 257 -8.02 12.87 11.22
C TRP A 257 -7.78 12.99 12.74
N ALA A 258 -6.53 12.99 13.19
CA ALA A 258 -6.21 13.11 14.62
C ALA A 258 -6.79 14.41 15.23
N GLN A 259 -6.82 15.52 14.46
CA GLN A 259 -7.42 16.77 14.91
C GLN A 259 -8.95 16.67 15.00
N LEU A 260 -9.60 16.00 14.05
CA LEU A 260 -11.05 15.79 14.08
C LEU A 260 -11.44 14.84 15.21
N ASP A 261 -10.75 13.73 15.38
CA ASP A 261 -10.99 12.75 16.43
C ASP A 261 -10.88 13.39 17.83
N ALA A 262 -9.84 14.18 18.07
CA ALA A 262 -9.68 14.95 19.30
C ALA A 262 -10.81 15.97 19.53
N ALA A 263 -11.32 16.59 18.46
CA ALA A 263 -12.45 17.52 18.56
C ALA A 263 -13.76 16.80 18.90
N LEU A 264 -13.98 15.60 18.35
CA LEU A 264 -15.16 14.76 18.59
C LEU A 264 -15.15 14.17 20.02
N ALA A 265 -13.98 13.78 20.53
CA ALA A 265 -13.82 13.20 21.85
C ALA A 265 -13.93 14.22 23.00
N HIS A 266 -13.94 15.51 22.69
CA HIS A 266 -14.00 16.57 23.72
C HIS A 266 -15.28 16.48 24.55
N ARG A 267 -15.17 16.67 25.87
CA ARG A 267 -16.28 16.49 26.84
C ARG A 267 -17.44 17.47 26.61
N GLN A 268 -17.15 18.65 26.09
CA GLN A 268 -18.12 19.64 25.58
C GLN A 268 -17.78 19.88 24.09
N PRO A 269 -18.46 19.16 23.18
CA PRO A 269 -18.11 19.23 21.78
C PRO A 269 -18.47 20.59 21.19
N ASP A 270 -17.47 21.30 20.69
CA ASP A 270 -17.63 22.52 19.91
C ASP A 270 -17.85 22.11 18.42
N LEU A 271 -19.07 22.27 17.93
CA LEU A 271 -19.43 21.92 16.57
C LEU A 271 -18.67 22.73 15.51
N ALA A 272 -18.41 24.02 15.78
CA ALA A 272 -17.66 24.86 14.86
C ALA A 272 -16.18 24.41 14.77
N ARG A 273 -15.60 23.98 15.89
CA ARG A 273 -14.24 23.39 15.90
C ARG A 273 -14.21 22.06 15.16
N SER A 274 -15.19 21.20 15.40
CA SER A 274 -15.31 19.91 14.72
C SER A 274 -15.49 20.07 13.22
N ASP A 275 -16.32 21.04 12.79
CA ASP A 275 -16.54 21.33 11.37
C ASP A 275 -15.27 21.83 10.69
N ARG A 276 -14.53 22.75 11.32
CA ARG A 276 -13.22 23.18 10.80
C ARG A 276 -12.21 22.04 10.69
N ALA A 277 -12.21 21.11 11.65
CA ALA A 277 -11.33 19.93 11.59
C ALA A 277 -11.75 18.94 10.49
N ALA A 278 -13.06 18.76 10.32
CA ALA A 278 -13.60 17.93 9.25
C ALA A 278 -13.34 18.51 7.86
N GLN A 279 -13.37 19.83 7.73
CA GLN A 279 -13.01 20.50 6.48
C GLN A 279 -11.54 20.26 6.11
N ARG A 280 -10.61 20.30 7.08
CA ARG A 280 -9.20 19.92 6.82
C ARG A 280 -9.04 18.45 6.41
N LEU A 281 -9.81 17.54 7.03
CA LEU A 281 -9.80 16.13 6.63
C LEU A 281 -10.37 15.95 5.22
N LEU A 282 -11.40 16.71 4.83
CA LEU A 282 -11.93 16.73 3.47
C LEU A 282 -10.86 17.18 2.46
N GLU A 283 -10.23 18.33 2.70
CA GLU A 283 -9.23 18.93 1.80
C GLU A 283 -8.01 18.03 1.61
N SER A 284 -7.46 17.49 2.71
CA SER A 284 -6.33 16.55 2.62
C SER A 284 -6.71 15.25 1.91
N SER A 285 -7.94 14.75 2.11
CA SER A 285 -8.44 13.56 1.40
C SER A 285 -8.70 13.85 -0.09
N GLU A 286 -9.13 15.04 -0.46
CA GLU A 286 -9.28 15.47 -1.86
C GLU A 286 -7.92 15.53 -2.57
N ALA A 287 -6.89 16.06 -1.91
CA ALA A 287 -5.53 16.07 -2.43
C ALA A 287 -5.00 14.63 -2.66
N LEU A 288 -5.20 13.73 -1.71
CA LEU A 288 -4.82 12.32 -1.87
C LEU A 288 -5.57 11.66 -3.04
N VAL A 289 -6.88 11.86 -3.17
CA VAL A 289 -7.68 11.33 -4.29
C VAL A 289 -7.20 11.88 -5.63
N ALA A 290 -6.86 13.17 -5.72
CA ALA A 290 -6.32 13.77 -6.94
C ALA A 290 -5.01 13.09 -7.37
N ARG A 291 -4.07 12.90 -6.44
CA ARG A 291 -2.80 12.22 -6.71
C ARG A 291 -2.98 10.75 -7.12
N LEU A 292 -3.88 10.03 -6.47
CA LEU A 292 -4.22 8.66 -6.84
C LEU A 292 -4.86 8.58 -8.23
N SER A 293 -5.74 9.54 -8.56
CA SER A 293 -6.40 9.61 -9.87
C SER A 293 -5.43 9.90 -11.02
N GLU A 294 -4.45 10.78 -10.80
CA GLU A 294 -3.37 11.04 -11.76
C GLU A 294 -2.61 9.75 -12.12
N ARG A 295 -2.35 8.90 -11.12
CA ARG A 295 -1.66 7.61 -11.33
C ARG A 295 -2.53 6.57 -12.02
N ALA A 296 -3.83 6.59 -11.78
CA ALA A 296 -4.76 5.65 -12.42
C ALA A 296 -4.91 5.86 -13.93
N GLY A 297 -4.53 7.02 -14.45
CA GLY A 297 -4.72 7.39 -15.85
C GLY A 297 -6.20 7.57 -16.23
N GLN A 298 -6.46 7.95 -17.48
CA GLN A 298 -7.83 8.23 -17.98
C GLN A 298 -8.64 6.95 -18.28
N ARG A 299 -8.79 6.02 -17.37
CA ARG A 299 -9.67 4.84 -17.53
C ARG A 299 -11.03 5.06 -16.83
N PRO A 300 -12.06 4.19 -17.04
CA PRO A 300 -13.48 4.48 -16.74
C PRO A 300 -13.83 4.71 -15.27
N VAL A 301 -12.91 5.30 -14.53
CA VAL A 301 -13.07 5.74 -13.13
C VAL A 301 -14.09 6.90 -13.02
N GLY A 302 -14.42 7.56 -14.14
CA GLY A 302 -15.25 8.77 -14.14
C GLY A 302 -16.63 8.57 -13.53
N LEU A 303 -17.32 7.48 -13.84
CA LEU A 303 -18.68 7.24 -13.35
C LEU A 303 -18.69 6.88 -11.84
N LEU A 304 -17.78 6.01 -11.42
CA LEU A 304 -17.61 5.67 -10.00
C LEU A 304 -17.18 6.89 -9.18
N ALA A 305 -16.32 7.75 -9.73
CA ALA A 305 -15.93 9.01 -9.10
C ALA A 305 -17.13 9.95 -8.91
N GLN A 306 -18.06 10.02 -9.90
CA GLN A 306 -19.29 10.81 -9.77
C GLN A 306 -20.19 10.27 -8.65
N VAL A 307 -20.40 8.95 -8.55
CA VAL A 307 -21.23 8.39 -7.47
C VAL A 307 -20.57 8.57 -6.11
N THR A 308 -19.24 8.45 -6.02
CA THR A 308 -18.49 8.78 -4.79
C THR A 308 -18.66 10.25 -4.41
N ARG A 309 -18.71 11.16 -5.40
CA ARG A 309 -19.02 12.59 -5.18
C ARG A 309 -20.43 12.79 -4.65
N LEU A 310 -21.42 12.07 -5.17
CA LEU A 310 -22.80 12.12 -4.65
C LEU A 310 -22.89 11.67 -3.19
N ARG A 311 -22.13 10.65 -2.78
CA ARG A 311 -22.05 10.22 -1.36
C ARG A 311 -21.52 11.35 -0.46
N LEU A 312 -20.46 12.03 -0.87
CA LEU A 312 -19.94 13.19 -0.16
C LEU A 312 -20.99 14.29 -0.05
N LEU A 313 -21.60 14.68 -1.18
CA LEU A 313 -22.58 15.76 -1.23
C LEU A 313 -23.81 15.47 -0.38
N SER A 314 -24.30 14.21 -0.34
CA SER A 314 -25.43 13.81 0.50
C SER A 314 -25.18 14.07 1.99
N GLN A 315 -23.98 13.75 2.48
CA GLN A 315 -23.63 13.96 3.89
C GLN A 315 -23.30 15.43 4.18
N ARG A 316 -22.66 16.14 3.23
CA ARG A 316 -22.38 17.57 3.36
C ARG A 316 -23.66 18.39 3.44
N LEU A 317 -24.62 18.16 2.55
CA LEU A 317 -25.91 18.87 2.55
C LEU A 317 -26.67 18.66 3.85
N ALA A 318 -26.74 17.41 4.33
CA ALA A 318 -27.38 17.13 5.62
C ALA A 318 -26.63 17.77 6.80
N LYS A 319 -25.29 17.81 6.77
CA LYS A 319 -24.48 18.49 7.77
C LYS A 319 -24.77 19.99 7.80
N GLU A 320 -24.72 20.65 6.64
CA GLU A 320 -24.99 22.10 6.53
C GLU A 320 -26.40 22.44 7.03
N GLY A 321 -27.42 21.66 6.61
CA GLY A 321 -28.78 21.84 7.09
C GLY A 321 -28.94 21.61 8.58
N LEU A 322 -28.22 20.67 9.20
CA LEU A 322 -28.24 20.46 10.64
C LEU A 322 -27.47 21.55 11.41
N LEU A 323 -26.32 21.97 10.92
CA LEU A 323 -25.54 23.05 11.54
C LEU A 323 -26.33 24.38 11.54
N SER A 324 -27.06 24.71 10.47
CA SER A 324 -27.92 25.91 10.42
C SER A 324 -29.07 25.89 11.43
N GLN A 325 -29.51 24.69 11.88
CA GLN A 325 -30.52 24.54 12.91
C GLN A 325 -29.95 24.60 14.36
N VAL A 326 -28.67 24.25 14.54
CA VAL A 326 -28.03 24.12 15.85
C VAL A 326 -27.16 25.34 16.19
N LEU A 327 -26.53 25.95 15.18
CA LEU A 327 -25.66 27.11 15.33
C LEU A 327 -26.30 28.36 14.73
N PRO A 328 -26.67 29.37 15.54
CA PRO A 328 -27.37 30.58 15.04
C PRO A 328 -26.57 31.37 13.99
N ASP A 329 -25.24 31.34 14.08
CA ASP A 329 -24.36 32.12 13.20
C ASP A 329 -23.75 31.26 12.07
N HIS A 330 -24.31 30.07 11.80
CA HIS A 330 -23.77 29.19 10.76
C HIS A 330 -24.08 29.74 9.37
N ASP A 331 -23.06 29.94 8.55
CA ASP A 331 -23.21 30.35 7.16
C ASP A 331 -23.64 29.20 6.27
N ALA A 332 -24.90 29.13 5.94
CA ALA A 332 -25.50 28.16 5.03
C ALA A 332 -25.49 28.60 3.56
N SER A 333 -24.76 29.65 3.19
CA SER A 333 -24.72 30.18 1.81
C SER A 333 -24.27 29.12 0.77
N GLY A 334 -23.45 28.17 1.17
CA GLY A 334 -23.00 27.05 0.33
C GLY A 334 -24.05 25.96 0.06
N LEU A 335 -25.20 25.97 0.75
CA LEU A 335 -26.23 24.94 0.62
C LEU A 335 -26.85 24.90 -0.77
N ALA A 336 -27.20 26.05 -1.35
CA ALA A 336 -27.77 26.14 -2.67
C ALA A 336 -26.82 25.63 -3.75
N ALA A 337 -25.55 26.04 -3.70
CA ALA A 337 -24.53 25.56 -4.62
C ALA A 337 -24.30 24.03 -4.48
N GLY A 338 -24.36 23.51 -3.26
CA GLY A 338 -24.23 22.05 -3.02
C GLY A 338 -25.44 21.27 -3.56
N LEU A 339 -26.66 21.82 -3.50
CA LEU A 339 -27.85 21.22 -4.12
C LEU A 339 -27.71 21.15 -5.63
N ASP A 340 -27.31 22.26 -6.27
CA ASP A 340 -27.10 22.31 -7.72
C ASP A 340 -26.01 21.35 -8.17
N GLU A 341 -24.91 21.26 -7.41
CA GLU A 341 -23.81 20.32 -7.68
C GLU A 341 -24.29 18.86 -7.59
N PHE A 342 -25.12 18.53 -6.58
CA PHE A 342 -25.67 17.18 -6.46
C PHE A 342 -26.54 16.83 -7.67
N ILE A 343 -27.45 17.72 -8.07
CA ILE A 343 -28.35 17.51 -9.21
C ILE A 343 -27.52 17.28 -10.48
N GLN A 344 -26.57 18.17 -10.78
CA GLN A 344 -25.70 18.04 -11.96
C GLN A 344 -24.86 16.77 -11.98
N ALA A 345 -24.32 16.36 -10.82
CA ALA A 345 -23.56 15.11 -10.70
C ALA A 345 -24.47 13.89 -10.91
N TYR A 346 -25.68 13.91 -10.36
CA TYR A 346 -26.65 12.84 -10.49
C TYR A 346 -27.18 12.69 -11.92
N ASP A 347 -27.49 13.79 -12.60
CA ASP A 347 -27.90 13.78 -14.01
C ASP A 347 -26.84 13.20 -14.91
N ARG A 348 -25.55 13.50 -14.66
CA ARG A 348 -24.44 12.87 -15.40
C ARG A 348 -24.38 11.35 -15.19
N VAL A 349 -24.65 10.88 -13.97
CA VAL A 349 -24.68 9.43 -13.69
C VAL A 349 -25.87 8.77 -14.40
N ARG A 350 -27.04 9.40 -14.40
CA ARG A 350 -28.24 8.88 -15.10
C ARG A 350 -28.11 8.88 -16.64
N ALA A 351 -27.43 9.86 -17.18
CA ALA A 351 -27.19 9.98 -18.64
C ALA A 351 -26.06 9.06 -19.14
N ALA A 352 -25.34 8.38 -18.25
CA ALA A 352 -24.23 7.53 -18.68
C ALA A 352 -24.74 6.30 -19.47
N PRO A 353 -24.03 5.87 -20.54
CA PRO A 353 -24.44 4.73 -21.37
C PRO A 353 -24.61 3.42 -20.60
N LEU A 354 -23.99 3.32 -19.42
CA LEU A 354 -24.09 2.16 -18.53
C LEU A 354 -25.37 2.15 -17.69
N ALA A 355 -26.16 3.22 -17.68
CA ALA A 355 -27.41 3.37 -16.95
C ALA A 355 -28.58 2.63 -17.61
N GLY A 356 -28.41 1.33 -17.87
CA GLY A 356 -29.41 0.48 -18.50
C GLY A 356 -30.62 0.14 -17.60
N PRO A 357 -31.62 -0.58 -18.12
CA PRO A 357 -32.85 -0.93 -17.39
C PRO A 357 -32.60 -1.64 -16.05
N ALA A 358 -31.53 -2.41 -15.95
CA ALA A 358 -31.15 -3.12 -14.72
C ALA A 358 -30.83 -2.21 -13.52
N LEU A 359 -30.46 -0.95 -13.77
CA LEU A 359 -30.14 0.04 -12.74
C LEU A 359 -31.36 0.88 -12.29
N GLN A 360 -32.49 0.77 -12.96
CA GLN A 360 -33.70 1.58 -12.67
C GLN A 360 -34.17 1.44 -11.21
N PRO A 361 -34.19 0.25 -10.57
CA PRO A 361 -34.56 0.13 -9.17
C PRO A 361 -33.63 0.90 -8.23
N ALA A 362 -32.30 0.90 -8.52
CA ALA A 362 -31.31 1.63 -7.74
C ALA A 362 -31.48 3.15 -7.90
N PHE A 363 -31.75 3.63 -9.11
CA PHE A 363 -32.07 5.05 -9.34
C PHE A 363 -33.35 5.47 -8.63
N ALA A 364 -34.41 4.65 -8.67
CA ALA A 364 -35.66 4.97 -7.95
C ALA A 364 -35.44 5.09 -6.43
N ALA A 365 -34.62 4.24 -5.83
CA ALA A 365 -34.25 4.32 -4.43
C ALA A 365 -33.45 5.62 -4.11
N VAL A 366 -32.56 6.04 -5.01
CA VAL A 366 -31.84 7.31 -4.88
C VAL A 366 -32.81 8.49 -4.97
N ASP A 367 -33.74 8.49 -5.94
CA ASP A 367 -34.76 9.54 -6.12
C ASP A 367 -35.64 9.69 -4.86
N GLU A 368 -36.11 8.57 -4.29
CA GLU A 368 -36.95 8.59 -3.07
C GLU A 368 -36.19 9.18 -1.88
N ALA A 369 -34.96 8.69 -1.67
CA ALA A 369 -34.10 9.16 -0.58
C ALA A 369 -33.72 10.63 -0.73
N TRP A 370 -33.44 11.07 -1.95
CA TRP A 370 -33.16 12.48 -2.27
C TRP A 370 -34.34 13.39 -1.95
N LEU A 371 -35.57 13.01 -2.35
CA LEU A 371 -36.77 13.75 -2.03
C LEU A 371 -37.00 13.87 -0.52
N LEU A 372 -36.67 12.82 0.25
CA LEU A 372 -36.78 12.87 1.70
C LEU A 372 -35.80 13.90 2.30
N LEU A 373 -34.54 13.88 1.84
CA LEU A 373 -33.53 14.86 2.25
C LEU A 373 -33.95 16.29 1.90
N LEU A 374 -34.40 16.53 0.67
CA LEU A 374 -34.88 17.86 0.23
C LEU A 374 -36.04 18.39 1.08
N ARG A 375 -36.99 17.50 1.44
CA ARG A 375 -38.09 17.89 2.34
C ARG A 375 -37.57 18.30 3.72
N GLY A 376 -36.55 17.62 4.24
CA GLY A 376 -35.91 18.01 5.49
C GLY A 376 -35.22 19.38 5.41
N LEU A 377 -34.52 19.65 4.30
CA LEU A 377 -33.79 20.90 4.09
C LEU A 377 -34.71 22.14 3.87
N ARG A 378 -35.94 21.94 3.41
CA ARG A 378 -36.92 23.02 3.13
C ARG A 378 -37.81 23.41 4.31
N VAL A 379 -37.83 22.62 5.38
CA VAL A 379 -38.70 22.83 6.54
C VAL A 379 -37.88 23.46 7.67
N GLU A 380 -38.26 24.60 8.13
CA GLU A 380 -37.57 25.33 9.21
C GLU A 380 -37.90 24.82 10.63
N GLN A 381 -38.97 24.06 10.80
CA GLN A 381 -39.43 23.59 12.12
C GLN A 381 -39.98 22.15 12.11
N GLY A 382 -40.12 21.54 13.28
CA GLY A 382 -40.72 20.22 13.45
C GLY A 382 -39.74 19.06 13.17
N ASP A 383 -40.14 18.12 12.28
CA ASP A 383 -39.34 16.90 11.99
C ASP A 383 -38.22 17.13 10.97
N ALA A 384 -37.83 18.38 10.68
CA ALA A 384 -36.82 18.73 9.68
C ALA A 384 -35.49 17.98 9.94
N VAL A 385 -34.97 18.03 11.16
CA VAL A 385 -33.73 17.39 11.58
C VAL A 385 -33.77 15.88 11.37
N GLN A 386 -34.88 15.26 11.77
CA GLN A 386 -35.09 13.82 11.60
C GLN A 386 -35.15 13.41 10.13
N ARG A 387 -35.87 14.19 9.30
CA ARG A 387 -35.95 13.97 7.85
C ARG A 387 -34.59 14.13 7.14
N MET A 388 -33.81 15.16 7.52
CA MET A 388 -32.46 15.35 7.00
C MET A 388 -31.57 14.17 7.33
N HIS A 389 -31.60 13.69 8.57
CA HIS A 389 -30.85 12.54 8.99
C HIS A 389 -31.28 11.28 8.22
N GLN A 390 -32.55 10.91 8.28
CA GLN A 390 -33.08 9.72 7.61
C GLN A 390 -32.87 9.78 6.09
N GLY A 391 -33.12 10.93 5.47
CA GLY A 391 -32.93 11.13 4.03
C GLY A 391 -31.47 10.93 3.64
N SER A 392 -30.54 11.50 4.38
CA SER A 392 -29.11 11.36 4.08
C SER A 392 -28.57 9.93 4.30
N GLU A 393 -29.08 9.19 5.30
CA GLU A 393 -28.67 7.79 5.54
C GLU A 393 -29.26 6.86 4.45
N ARG A 394 -30.55 7.02 4.09
CA ARG A 394 -31.16 6.27 2.99
C ARG A 394 -30.46 6.56 1.65
N LEU A 395 -30.13 7.84 1.42
CA LEU A 395 -29.41 8.23 0.20
C LEU A 395 -28.03 7.62 0.13
N LEU A 396 -27.30 7.55 1.26
CA LEU A 396 -26.01 6.88 1.33
C LEU A 396 -26.14 5.39 0.98
N GLN A 397 -27.12 4.69 1.56
CA GLN A 397 -27.39 3.27 1.26
C GLN A 397 -27.78 3.06 -0.21
N ALA A 398 -28.66 3.88 -0.77
CA ALA A 398 -29.08 3.78 -2.16
C ALA A 398 -27.90 4.02 -3.12
N LEU A 399 -27.01 4.98 -2.82
CA LEU A 399 -25.80 5.22 -3.61
C LEU A 399 -24.78 4.07 -3.49
N GLU A 400 -24.70 3.39 -2.36
CA GLU A 400 -23.87 2.18 -2.23
C GLU A 400 -24.38 1.03 -3.11
N VAL A 401 -25.70 0.80 -3.12
CA VAL A 401 -26.33 -0.19 -4.02
C VAL A 401 -26.09 0.18 -5.49
N LEU A 402 -26.19 1.47 -5.84
CA LEU A 402 -25.93 1.94 -7.20
C LEU A 402 -24.48 1.72 -7.61
N ILE A 403 -23.50 1.94 -6.71
CA ILE A 403 -22.08 1.65 -6.97
C ILE A 403 -21.87 0.16 -7.28
N GLN A 404 -22.42 -0.72 -6.45
CA GLN A 404 -22.30 -2.17 -6.65
C GLN A 404 -22.92 -2.62 -7.97
N ALA A 405 -24.08 -2.11 -8.31
CA ALA A 405 -24.76 -2.42 -9.57
C ALA A 405 -23.99 -1.89 -10.80
N LEU A 406 -23.40 -0.70 -10.71
CA LEU A 406 -22.54 -0.14 -11.75
C LEU A 406 -21.25 -0.93 -11.93
N GLN A 407 -20.62 -1.36 -10.83
CA GLN A 407 -19.44 -2.22 -10.87
C GLN A 407 -19.74 -3.56 -11.56
N GLY A 408 -20.87 -4.17 -11.24
CA GLY A 408 -21.36 -5.38 -11.91
C GLY A 408 -21.58 -5.18 -13.41
N SER A 409 -22.18 -4.06 -13.81
CA SER A 409 -22.42 -3.73 -15.22
C SER A 409 -21.12 -3.46 -15.99
N LEU A 410 -20.13 -2.79 -15.38
CA LEU A 410 -18.80 -2.57 -15.96
C LEU A 410 -18.05 -3.88 -16.19
N GLN A 411 -18.18 -4.85 -15.28
CA GLN A 411 -17.58 -6.16 -15.39
C GLN A 411 -18.18 -6.97 -16.56
N LEU A 412 -19.48 -6.84 -16.82
CA LEU A 412 -20.18 -7.51 -17.94
C LEU A 412 -19.77 -6.95 -19.31
N ILE A 413 -19.37 -5.68 -19.38
CA ILE A 413 -19.01 -5.02 -20.66
C ILE A 413 -17.52 -5.20 -20.98
N LEU A 414 -16.66 -5.34 -19.97
CA LEU A 414 -15.22 -5.52 -20.14
C LEU A 414 -14.80 -7.01 -20.21
N GLY A 415 -15.72 -7.94 -20.03
CA GLY A 415 -15.55 -9.40 -20.20
C GLY A 415 -16.01 -9.89 -21.51
#